data_b3b5487069670aa97beca4a96785e9bb
#
_entry.id   b3b5487069670aa97beca4a96785e9bb
#
_cell.length_a   1.000
_cell.length_b   1.000
_cell.length_c   1.000
_cell.angle_alpha   90.00
_cell.angle_beta   90.00
_cell.angle_gamma   90.00
#
_symmetry.space_group_name_H-M   'P 1'
#
loop_
_entity.id
_entity.type
_entity.pdbx_description
1 polymer ?
#
loop_
_entity_poly.entity_id
_entity_poly.type
_entity_poly.pdbx_seq_one_letter_code
_entity_poly.pdbx_strand_id
1 'polypeptide(L)'
;MIALVLTASLSLVGIGFAQAANPKAGTKCSTAKQKVTYSGKTFTCVKKGKSLVWDAGVPIAKPAAGKTVSEGFLCTEGSAPAKDANGNILYCTKGGDGKSSLRPQSQQGSGGGAGTGGGGSGAGTGGGGSGAGTGGGGSGAGTGGGGNTQNAGFKLGQLGASCTKNGEIAWNGLMAAICKNGKVSYLLAADAPKTPAGGFTSRPEWYPTLAQILGGPGATEPTCAPSSITFTSPVLPLDQLAPAIPYGLMVGGHVTPIDHAYLGIKALAKPASQLTASDYVPVTAPADGTITEVSNLGSPNSYRVVINHGCNLWSVYMVMNKVTGVLASVASQAATSGYLKANVKVKAGDEFGRQAETMLDFNVFDGTQWLSGFQNIQSYLTLDTWKPYTADYLPFFTPSIRSAMESQLQKTSSPRVGKIDYDIAGTASGNWFLAGTNGYAGRLNSDYENATAMLGSGSVPGKNDYSWSHLAIAPHQVDTKAWVFSSGWWKDPKGDADQAVLVVGPGQVAPDKLTSASGMVVYKLAQLSYTPPAGVTPNPPGSMAPWPVGYTVVTGDSSKGVVALQVNADGSLSLELNTTLSNPASLTAFTTAKRIYNR
;
A
#
# COMPACT_ATOMS: atom_id res chain seq x y z
N MET A 1 21.41 58.01 12.12
CA MET A 1 20.02 57.74 11.79
C MET A 1 19.71 56.31 12.25
N ILE A 2 18.93 56.22 13.30
CA ILE A 2 18.59 55.00 14.04
C ILE A 2 17.39 54.40 13.36
N ALA A 3 17.49 53.16 12.82
CA ALA A 3 16.37 52.40 12.30
C ALA A 3 15.84 51.49 13.42
N LEU A 4 14.59 51.74 13.81
CA LEU A 4 13.84 51.03 14.80
C LEU A 4 13.35 49.67 14.21
N VAL A 5 13.78 48.56 14.79
CA VAL A 5 13.25 47.23 14.46
C VAL A 5 12.09 46.96 15.41
N LEU A 6 10.87 46.92 14.87
CA LEU A 6 9.69 46.45 15.61
C LEU A 6 9.63 44.93 15.52
N THR A 7 9.89 44.27 16.65
CA THR A 7 9.62 42.85 16.83
C THR A 7 8.15 42.70 17.28
N ALA A 8 7.31 42.19 16.38
CA ALA A 8 5.96 41.76 16.73
C ALA A 8 5.99 40.33 17.26
N SER A 9 5.84 40.18 18.56
CA SER A 9 5.66 38.87 19.22
C SER A 9 4.25 38.37 18.95
N LEU A 10 4.08 37.37 18.08
CA LEU A 10 2.84 36.62 17.95
C LEU A 10 2.81 35.57 19.06
N SER A 11 1.94 35.79 20.02
CA SER A 11 1.59 34.78 21.02
C SER A 11 0.77 33.68 20.36
N LEU A 12 1.36 32.50 20.16
CA LEU A 12 0.62 31.29 19.81
C LEU A 12 -0.23 30.87 21.02
N VAL A 13 -1.54 31.07 20.91
CA VAL A 13 -2.51 30.41 21.79
C VAL A 13 -2.54 28.94 21.36
N GLY A 14 -1.92 28.09 22.16
CA GLY A 14 -1.98 26.64 22.01
C GLY A 14 -3.41 26.14 22.24
N ILE A 15 -4.11 25.76 21.18
CA ILE A 15 -5.34 24.99 21.29
C ILE A 15 -4.91 23.55 21.58
N GLY A 16 -4.86 23.21 22.87
CA GLY A 16 -4.69 21.86 23.34
C GLY A 16 -5.87 21.01 22.85
N PHE A 17 -5.61 20.05 21.97
CA PHE A 17 -6.55 18.97 21.71
C PHE A 17 -6.70 18.18 23.01
N ALA A 18 -7.83 18.34 23.67
CA ALA A 18 -8.21 17.49 24.79
C ALA A 18 -8.35 16.07 24.24
N GLN A 19 -7.39 15.22 24.55
CA GLN A 19 -7.49 13.78 24.39
C GLN A 19 -8.82 13.36 25.02
N ALA A 20 -9.71 12.74 24.25
CA ALA A 20 -11.00 12.29 24.75
C ALA A 20 -10.74 11.35 25.92
N ALA A 21 -11.02 11.82 27.12
CA ALA A 21 -10.83 11.04 28.33
C ALA A 21 -11.68 9.77 28.24
N ASN A 22 -11.09 8.62 28.55
CA ASN A 22 -11.80 7.35 28.59
C ASN A 22 -13.11 7.49 29.37
N PRO A 23 -14.24 6.98 28.85
CA PRO A 23 -15.53 7.17 29.48
C PRO A 23 -15.54 6.54 30.87
N LYS A 24 -15.89 7.34 31.86
CA LYS A 24 -16.09 6.93 33.25
C LYS A 24 -17.44 7.48 33.74
N ALA A 25 -18.21 6.65 34.42
CA ALA A 25 -19.52 7.03 34.95
C ALA A 25 -19.49 8.37 35.65
N GLY A 26 -20.38 9.27 35.29
CA GLY A 26 -20.49 10.60 35.88
C GLY A 26 -19.55 11.66 35.33
N THR A 27 -18.54 11.31 34.49
CA THR A 27 -17.68 12.30 33.84
C THR A 27 -18.39 12.95 32.66
N LYS A 28 -18.02 14.21 32.35
CA LYS A 28 -18.64 14.97 31.26
C LYS A 28 -18.44 14.30 29.90
N CYS A 29 -19.46 14.33 29.05
CA CYS A 29 -19.44 13.95 27.66
C CYS A 29 -19.96 15.09 26.77
N SER A 30 -19.70 15.03 25.49
CA SER A 30 -19.96 16.15 24.58
C SER A 30 -21.26 16.05 23.80
N THR A 31 -21.72 14.83 23.50
CA THR A 31 -22.86 14.62 22.59
C THR A 31 -23.89 13.71 23.24
N ALA A 32 -25.11 14.21 23.44
CA ALA A 32 -26.20 13.40 24.00
C ALA A 32 -26.49 12.17 23.15
N LYS A 33 -26.73 11.03 23.81
CA LYS A 33 -26.95 9.71 23.22
C LYS A 33 -25.73 9.09 22.52
N GLN A 34 -24.56 9.74 22.52
CA GLN A 34 -23.31 9.12 22.09
C GLN A 34 -23.05 7.86 22.91
N LYS A 35 -22.68 6.76 22.23
CA LYS A 35 -22.29 5.50 22.86
C LYS A 35 -20.81 5.23 22.64
N VAL A 36 -20.11 4.82 23.68
CA VAL A 36 -18.69 4.44 23.60
C VAL A 36 -18.49 3.14 24.37
N THR A 37 -17.84 2.18 23.73
CA THR A 37 -17.47 0.92 24.38
C THR A 37 -16.06 1.04 24.95
N TYR A 38 -15.91 0.81 26.24
CA TYR A 38 -14.62 0.86 26.93
C TYR A 38 -14.60 -0.14 28.09
N SER A 39 -13.50 -0.87 28.24
CA SER A 39 -13.28 -1.84 29.33
C SER A 39 -14.44 -2.82 29.56
N GLY A 40 -14.98 -3.40 28.47
CA GLY A 40 -16.06 -4.41 28.55
C GLY A 40 -17.44 -3.86 28.90
N LYS A 41 -17.64 -2.53 28.81
CA LYS A 41 -18.93 -1.87 29.03
C LYS A 41 -19.26 -0.91 27.90
N THR A 42 -20.54 -0.73 27.61
CA THR A 42 -21.04 0.33 26.72
C THR A 42 -21.58 1.47 27.57
N PHE A 43 -20.94 2.63 27.49
CA PHE A 43 -21.35 3.87 28.15
C PHE A 43 -22.20 4.70 27.18
N THR A 44 -23.24 5.33 27.70
CA THR A 44 -24.09 6.25 26.93
C THR A 44 -24.02 7.64 27.56
N CYS A 45 -23.86 8.66 26.72
CA CYS A 45 -23.88 10.04 27.16
C CYS A 45 -25.32 10.49 27.42
N VAL A 46 -25.67 10.72 28.69
CA VAL A 46 -27.02 11.06 29.12
C VAL A 46 -27.09 12.46 29.77
N LYS A 47 -28.23 13.11 29.66
CA LYS A 47 -28.47 14.41 30.30
C LYS A 47 -28.80 14.20 31.78
N LYS A 48 -28.00 14.80 32.66
CA LYS A 48 -28.26 14.82 34.11
C LYS A 48 -28.29 16.27 34.59
N GLY A 49 -29.49 16.78 34.85
CA GLY A 49 -29.68 18.19 35.13
C GLY A 49 -29.30 19.09 33.94
N LYS A 50 -28.40 20.04 34.15
CA LYS A 50 -27.90 20.95 33.10
C LYS A 50 -26.66 20.43 32.36
N SER A 51 -26.15 19.22 32.67
CA SER A 51 -24.91 18.69 32.12
C SER A 51 -25.13 17.36 31.36
N LEU A 52 -24.25 17.07 30.39
CA LEU A 52 -24.15 15.77 29.75
C LEU A 52 -23.03 14.97 30.44
N VAL A 53 -23.34 13.74 30.85
CA VAL A 53 -22.41 12.86 31.55
C VAL A 53 -22.55 11.42 31.07
N TRP A 54 -21.47 10.66 31.18
CA TRP A 54 -21.52 9.22 30.89
C TRP A 54 -22.32 8.49 31.98
N ASP A 55 -23.18 7.56 31.55
CA ASP A 55 -23.91 6.66 32.46
C ASP A 55 -22.97 5.67 33.17
N ALA A 56 -23.52 4.74 33.94
CA ALA A 56 -22.75 3.72 34.67
C ALA A 56 -22.08 2.66 33.73
N GLY A 57 -22.41 2.70 32.46
CA GLY A 57 -21.99 1.71 31.47
C GLY A 57 -22.68 0.35 31.67
N VAL A 58 -23.29 -0.15 30.62
CA VAL A 58 -23.90 -1.48 30.59
C VAL A 58 -22.81 -2.51 30.26
N PRO A 59 -22.62 -3.56 31.09
CA PRO A 59 -21.68 -4.62 30.76
C PRO A 59 -22.06 -5.28 29.42
N ILE A 60 -21.07 -5.53 28.58
CA ILE A 60 -21.25 -6.33 27.39
C ILE A 60 -21.42 -7.78 27.86
N ALA A 61 -22.60 -8.35 27.62
CA ALA A 61 -22.88 -9.73 28.01
C ALA A 61 -21.86 -10.66 27.34
N LYS A 62 -21.05 -11.36 28.16
CA LYS A 62 -20.20 -12.44 27.68
C LYS A 62 -21.15 -13.59 27.29
N PRO A 63 -21.08 -14.16 26.07
CA PRO A 63 -21.91 -15.30 25.71
C PRO A 63 -21.68 -16.42 26.72
N ALA A 64 -22.75 -17.00 27.23
CA ALA A 64 -22.67 -18.19 28.05
C ALA A 64 -22.01 -19.30 27.24
N ALA A 65 -20.93 -19.87 27.76
CA ALA A 65 -20.25 -20.99 27.12
C ALA A 65 -21.26 -22.16 26.97
N GLY A 66 -21.52 -22.62 25.73
CA GLY A 66 -22.20 -23.89 25.49
C GLY A 66 -23.51 -23.86 24.70
N LYS A 67 -23.98 -22.74 24.11
CA LYS A 67 -25.11 -22.78 23.17
C LYS A 67 -24.60 -22.66 21.73
N THR A 68 -24.76 -23.73 20.96
CA THR A 68 -24.68 -23.70 19.50
C THR A 68 -25.87 -22.92 18.95
N VAL A 69 -25.57 -21.97 18.05
CA VAL A 69 -26.59 -21.17 17.37
C VAL A 69 -26.59 -21.51 15.89
N SER A 70 -27.73 -21.33 15.23
CA SER A 70 -27.86 -21.59 13.80
C SER A 70 -27.73 -20.30 12.99
N GLU A 71 -27.31 -20.42 11.76
CA GLU A 71 -27.38 -19.33 10.78
C GLU A 71 -28.82 -18.80 10.65
N GLY A 72 -28.97 -17.47 10.53
CA GLY A 72 -30.29 -16.83 10.47
C GLY A 72 -30.92 -16.49 11.82
N PHE A 73 -30.29 -16.86 12.95
CA PHE A 73 -30.80 -16.51 14.28
C PHE A 73 -30.75 -14.98 14.48
N LEU A 74 -31.84 -14.39 14.96
CA LEU A 74 -31.92 -12.95 15.19
C LEU A 74 -30.91 -12.52 16.28
N CYS A 75 -30.21 -11.43 16.04
CA CYS A 75 -29.18 -10.89 16.93
C CYS A 75 -29.21 -9.37 16.97
N THR A 76 -28.47 -8.77 17.87
CA THR A 76 -28.32 -7.32 17.95
C THR A 76 -26.99 -6.91 17.34
N GLU A 77 -26.98 -5.90 16.47
CA GLU A 77 -25.73 -5.36 15.89
C GLU A 77 -24.70 -5.03 16.98
N GLY A 78 -23.46 -5.44 16.76
CA GLY A 78 -22.38 -5.30 17.76
C GLY A 78 -22.32 -6.46 18.77
N SER A 79 -23.14 -7.50 18.63
CA SER A 79 -23.01 -8.75 19.40
C SER A 79 -21.68 -9.44 19.05
N ALA A 80 -21.06 -10.10 20.04
CA ALA A 80 -19.88 -10.90 19.78
C ALA A 80 -20.19 -12.05 18.80
N PRO A 81 -19.24 -12.47 17.97
CA PRO A 81 -19.41 -13.62 17.07
C PRO A 81 -19.80 -14.88 17.86
N ALA A 82 -20.72 -15.68 17.29
CA ALA A 82 -21.16 -16.94 17.85
C ALA A 82 -20.64 -18.11 16.98
N LYS A 83 -20.68 -19.36 17.50
CA LYS A 83 -20.32 -20.57 16.73
C LYS A 83 -21.55 -21.41 16.45
N ASP A 84 -21.63 -21.94 15.23
CA ASP A 84 -22.65 -22.95 14.88
C ASP A 84 -22.26 -24.36 15.40
N ALA A 85 -23.11 -25.33 15.13
CA ALA A 85 -22.89 -26.72 15.52
C ALA A 85 -21.66 -27.37 14.88
N ASN A 86 -21.18 -26.82 13.76
CA ASN A 86 -20.00 -27.27 13.03
C ASN A 86 -18.73 -26.49 13.42
N GLY A 87 -18.84 -25.54 14.37
CA GLY A 87 -17.73 -24.71 14.83
C GLY A 87 -17.47 -23.48 13.96
N ASN A 88 -18.27 -23.18 12.94
CA ASN A 88 -18.13 -22.01 12.10
C ASN A 88 -18.52 -20.76 12.88
N ILE A 89 -17.77 -19.68 12.64
CA ILE A 89 -18.03 -18.39 13.29
C ILE A 89 -19.13 -17.64 12.52
N LEU A 90 -20.18 -17.26 13.23
CA LEU A 90 -21.30 -16.47 12.73
C LEU A 90 -21.23 -15.05 13.30
N TYR A 91 -21.45 -14.07 12.45
CA TYR A 91 -21.46 -12.65 12.80
C TYR A 91 -22.88 -12.08 12.70
N CYS A 92 -23.22 -11.17 13.58
CA CYS A 92 -24.49 -10.46 13.55
C CYS A 92 -24.47 -9.38 12.47
N THR A 93 -25.19 -9.60 11.38
CA THR A 93 -25.26 -8.68 10.24
C THR A 93 -26.69 -8.31 9.91
N LYS A 94 -26.90 -7.05 9.47
CA LYS A 94 -28.20 -6.55 9.04
C LYS A 94 -28.51 -7.03 7.64
N GLY A 95 -29.66 -7.67 7.47
CA GLY A 95 -30.17 -8.10 6.17
C GLY A 95 -30.86 -6.95 5.41
N GLY A 96 -31.13 -7.16 4.13
CA GLY A 96 -31.89 -6.21 3.30
C GLY A 96 -33.34 -5.97 3.77
N ASP A 97 -33.85 -6.84 4.66
CA ASP A 97 -35.16 -6.73 5.33
C ASP A 97 -35.13 -5.85 6.60
N GLY A 98 -33.97 -5.26 6.90
CA GLY A 98 -33.76 -4.40 8.07
C GLY A 98 -33.57 -5.16 9.39
N LYS A 99 -33.62 -6.50 9.41
CA LYS A 99 -33.37 -7.31 10.60
C LYS A 99 -31.94 -7.79 10.68
N SER A 100 -31.38 -7.80 11.88
CA SER A 100 -30.03 -8.32 12.12
C SER A 100 -30.07 -9.80 12.48
N SER A 101 -29.31 -10.63 11.78
CA SER A 101 -29.24 -12.08 12.00
C SER A 101 -27.79 -12.58 11.94
N LEU A 102 -27.55 -13.73 12.60
CA LEU A 102 -26.27 -14.40 12.60
C LEU A 102 -26.01 -15.05 11.22
N ARG A 103 -24.90 -14.65 10.59
CA ARG A 103 -24.49 -15.17 9.27
C ARG A 103 -22.99 -15.47 9.25
N PRO A 104 -22.54 -16.43 8.42
CA PRO A 104 -21.13 -16.61 8.15
C PRO A 104 -20.51 -15.33 7.58
N GLN A 105 -19.22 -15.13 7.80
CA GLN A 105 -18.49 -13.96 7.28
C GLN A 105 -18.58 -13.83 5.74
N SER A 106 -18.77 -14.93 5.04
CA SER A 106 -18.98 -14.99 3.59
C SER A 106 -20.30 -14.39 3.10
N GLN A 107 -21.25 -14.10 4.01
CA GLN A 107 -22.56 -13.53 3.70
C GLN A 107 -22.74 -12.10 4.25
N GLN A 108 -21.68 -11.38 4.57
CA GLN A 108 -21.76 -9.96 4.88
C GLN A 108 -22.14 -9.16 3.63
N GLY A 109 -23.42 -9.21 3.30
CA GLY A 109 -24.04 -8.38 2.30
C GLY A 109 -24.23 -6.97 2.83
N SER A 110 -23.83 -6.02 2.01
CA SER A 110 -24.01 -4.59 2.07
C SER A 110 -25.35 -4.17 2.69
N GLY A 111 -25.33 -3.71 3.91
CA GLY A 111 -26.38 -2.93 4.52
C GLY A 111 -25.90 -1.50 4.67
N GLY A 112 -26.37 -0.63 3.79
CA GLY A 112 -26.07 0.79 3.83
C GLY A 112 -26.58 1.42 5.12
N GLY A 113 -25.72 2.21 5.76
CA GLY A 113 -26.06 3.12 6.83
C GLY A 113 -25.53 4.49 6.47
N ALA A 114 -26.43 5.35 5.99
CA ALA A 114 -26.19 6.76 5.83
C ALA A 114 -25.92 7.37 7.22
N GLY A 115 -24.75 7.92 7.42
CA GLY A 115 -24.39 8.74 8.57
C GLY A 115 -23.82 10.05 8.10
N THR A 116 -24.68 11.05 8.15
CA THR A 116 -24.39 12.46 7.92
C THR A 116 -23.42 13.02 8.95
N GLY A 117 -22.47 13.78 8.47
CA GLY A 117 -22.12 15.02 9.10
C GLY A 117 -20.85 15.08 9.93
N GLY A 118 -20.06 16.01 9.62
CA GLY A 118 -19.14 16.62 10.51
C GLY A 118 -17.78 16.96 9.92
N GLY A 119 -17.71 18.13 9.28
CA GLY A 119 -16.46 18.72 8.87
C GLY A 119 -15.56 19.03 10.06
N GLY A 120 -14.31 18.74 9.89
CA GLY A 120 -13.23 19.16 10.75
C GLY A 120 -12.02 19.42 9.90
N SER A 121 -11.86 20.68 9.51
CA SER A 121 -10.66 21.19 8.87
C SER A 121 -9.50 21.09 9.82
N GLY A 122 -8.60 20.15 9.57
CA GLY A 122 -7.28 20.09 10.15
C GLY A 122 -6.25 20.11 9.03
N ALA A 123 -5.58 21.23 8.85
CA ALA A 123 -4.43 21.34 8.02
C ALA A 123 -3.32 20.45 8.55
N GLY A 124 -3.21 19.27 7.97
CA GLY A 124 -2.08 18.38 8.12
C GLY A 124 -1.25 18.49 6.86
N THR A 125 -0.02 18.98 7.02
CA THR A 125 1.01 18.95 6.00
C THR A 125 1.14 17.56 5.43
N GLY A 126 0.71 17.44 4.23
CA GLY A 126 0.94 16.57 3.14
C GLY A 126 1.58 15.24 3.35
N GLY A 127 0.87 14.29 3.43
CA GLY A 127 1.10 12.95 3.00
C GLY A 127 -0.25 12.42 2.62
N GLY A 128 -0.49 12.32 1.33
CA GLY A 128 -1.59 11.53 0.83
C GLY A 128 -1.39 10.09 1.26
N GLY A 129 -1.61 9.83 2.50
CA GLY A 129 -1.75 8.52 3.08
C GLY A 129 -3.11 7.96 2.75
N SER A 130 -3.41 7.96 1.49
CA SER A 130 -4.54 7.20 1.01
C SER A 130 -4.14 5.78 1.02
N GLY A 131 -4.89 5.05 1.69
CA GLY A 131 -5.06 3.67 1.72
C GLY A 131 -4.01 2.89 0.98
N ALA A 132 -3.27 2.11 1.70
CA ALA A 132 -2.60 0.97 1.16
C ALA A 132 -3.47 0.41 0.05
N GLY A 133 -3.10 0.71 -1.19
CA GLY A 133 -3.52 -0.07 -2.30
C GLY A 133 -3.03 -1.46 -1.98
N THR A 134 -3.83 -2.15 -1.21
CA THR A 134 -3.67 -3.57 -1.11
C THR A 134 -3.97 -4.06 -2.50
N GLY A 135 -2.92 -4.26 -3.27
CA GLY A 135 -2.95 -5.16 -4.39
C GLY A 135 -3.29 -6.55 -3.87
N GLY A 136 -4.27 -6.61 -3.00
CA GLY A 136 -4.91 -7.81 -2.62
C GLY A 136 -5.72 -8.23 -3.82
N GLY A 137 -5.31 -9.28 -4.48
CA GLY A 137 -6.21 -10.06 -5.28
C GLY A 137 -7.41 -10.32 -4.40
N GLY A 138 -8.49 -9.60 -4.65
CA GLY A 138 -9.75 -9.80 -3.99
C GLY A 138 -10.16 -11.24 -4.17
N SER A 139 -10.14 -11.98 -3.11
CA SER A 139 -10.80 -13.26 -3.00
C SER A 139 -12.31 -13.03 -3.03
N GLY A 140 -12.83 -12.72 -4.20
CA GLY A 140 -14.21 -12.91 -4.51
C GLY A 140 -14.48 -14.40 -4.60
N ALA A 141 -14.77 -15.04 -3.48
CA ALA A 141 -15.42 -16.33 -3.47
C ALA A 141 -16.85 -16.13 -3.98
N GLY A 142 -17.01 -16.11 -5.28
CA GLY A 142 -18.28 -16.28 -5.93
C GLY A 142 -18.75 -17.70 -5.69
N THR A 143 -19.68 -17.88 -4.76
CA THR A 143 -20.47 -19.09 -4.65
C THR A 143 -21.51 -19.12 -5.77
N GLY A 144 -21.08 -19.51 -6.97
CA GLY A 144 -21.95 -20.00 -8.02
C GLY A 144 -21.77 -21.50 -8.08
N GLY A 145 -22.80 -22.26 -7.78
CA GLY A 145 -22.82 -23.70 -7.96
C GLY A 145 -22.56 -24.08 -9.41
N GLY A 146 -21.41 -24.66 -9.66
CA GLY A 146 -20.99 -25.20 -10.94
C GLY A 146 -19.70 -25.95 -10.71
N GLY A 147 -19.68 -27.20 -11.09
CA GLY A 147 -18.70 -28.23 -10.81
C GLY A 147 -17.26 -27.77 -10.98
N ASN A 148 -16.50 -28.07 -9.99
CA ASN A 148 -15.09 -28.42 -9.87
C ASN A 148 -14.12 -28.01 -10.98
N THR A 149 -14.16 -26.77 -11.48
CA THR A 149 -13.20 -26.24 -12.44
C THR A 149 -12.15 -25.30 -11.81
N GLN A 150 -12.19 -25.09 -10.51
CA GLN A 150 -11.23 -24.23 -9.78
C GLN A 150 -9.83 -24.84 -9.63
N ASN A 151 -9.65 -26.12 -9.96
CA ASN A 151 -8.38 -26.83 -9.79
C ASN A 151 -7.56 -27.01 -11.08
N ALA A 152 -8.01 -26.53 -12.22
CA ALA A 152 -7.36 -26.80 -13.51
C ALA A 152 -5.98 -26.12 -13.70
N GLY A 153 -5.57 -25.21 -12.80
CA GLY A 153 -4.28 -24.55 -12.84
C GLY A 153 -3.35 -24.87 -11.67
N PHE A 154 -3.83 -25.61 -10.66
CA PHE A 154 -3.07 -25.88 -9.45
C PHE A 154 -2.47 -27.29 -9.52
N LYS A 155 -1.23 -27.41 -9.98
CA LYS A 155 -0.54 -28.70 -10.13
C LYS A 155 -0.47 -29.52 -8.84
N LEU A 156 -0.49 -28.88 -7.68
CA LEU A 156 -0.34 -29.53 -6.38
C LEU A 156 -1.67 -29.82 -5.68
N GLY A 157 -2.81 -29.27 -6.16
CA GLY A 157 -4.10 -29.43 -5.47
C GLY A 157 -4.36 -28.38 -4.39
N GLN A 158 -5.36 -28.61 -3.54
CA GLN A 158 -5.74 -27.68 -2.46
C GLN A 158 -4.75 -27.75 -1.28
N LEU A 159 -4.68 -26.67 -0.50
CA LEU A 159 -3.90 -26.65 0.75
C LEU A 159 -4.33 -27.79 1.66
N GLY A 160 -3.36 -28.49 2.25
CA GLY A 160 -3.56 -29.68 3.05
C GLY A 160 -3.73 -30.98 2.26
N ALA A 161 -3.96 -30.92 0.94
CA ALA A 161 -4.01 -32.10 0.09
C ALA A 161 -2.67 -32.85 0.08
N SER A 162 -2.71 -34.15 -0.20
CA SER A 162 -1.49 -34.93 -0.35
C SER A 162 -0.78 -34.58 -1.66
N CYS A 163 0.53 -34.49 -1.64
CA CYS A 163 1.38 -34.30 -2.79
C CYS A 163 2.57 -35.26 -2.75
N THR A 164 3.13 -35.57 -3.90
CA THR A 164 4.14 -36.67 -4.02
C THR A 164 5.56 -36.15 -4.22
N LYS A 165 5.71 -34.97 -4.80
CA LYS A 165 7.02 -34.39 -5.15
C LYS A 165 7.37 -33.26 -4.19
N ASN A 166 8.07 -33.61 -3.11
CA ASN A 166 8.49 -32.63 -2.11
C ASN A 166 9.37 -31.53 -2.73
N GLY A 167 9.06 -30.26 -2.39
CA GLY A 167 9.70 -29.10 -2.99
C GLY A 167 9.09 -28.60 -4.30
N GLU A 168 8.10 -29.31 -4.88
CA GLU A 168 7.40 -28.80 -6.06
C GLU A 168 6.58 -27.56 -5.71
N ILE A 169 6.75 -26.49 -6.52
CA ILE A 169 6.08 -25.20 -6.36
C ILE A 169 5.02 -25.04 -7.44
N ALA A 170 3.87 -24.49 -7.08
CA ALA A 170 2.81 -24.13 -8.01
C ALA A 170 2.18 -22.79 -7.63
N TRP A 171 1.64 -22.12 -8.63
CA TRP A 171 0.92 -20.85 -8.49
C TRP A 171 -0.57 -21.07 -8.77
N ASN A 172 -1.44 -20.54 -7.91
CA ASN A 172 -2.89 -20.68 -8.06
C ASN A 172 -3.60 -19.38 -8.46
N GLY A 173 -2.84 -18.37 -8.86
CA GLY A 173 -3.35 -17.05 -9.25
C GLY A 173 -3.50 -16.06 -8.10
N LEU A 174 -3.44 -16.51 -6.86
CA LEU A 174 -3.50 -15.66 -5.67
C LEU A 174 -2.24 -15.81 -4.81
N MET A 175 -1.70 -17.03 -4.78
CA MET A 175 -0.59 -17.38 -3.90
C MET A 175 0.23 -18.51 -4.49
N ALA A 176 1.50 -18.55 -4.12
CA ALA A 176 2.35 -19.68 -4.36
C ALA A 176 2.13 -20.76 -3.30
N ALA A 177 2.15 -22.03 -3.72
CA ALA A 177 2.12 -23.19 -2.85
C ALA A 177 3.32 -24.10 -3.11
N ILE A 178 3.68 -24.89 -2.12
CA ILE A 178 4.77 -25.85 -2.13
C ILE A 178 4.29 -27.20 -1.62
N CYS A 179 4.79 -28.29 -2.19
CA CYS A 179 4.67 -29.62 -1.60
C CYS A 179 5.72 -29.75 -0.48
N LYS A 180 5.30 -29.74 0.78
CA LYS A 180 6.17 -29.84 1.95
C LYS A 180 5.70 -30.99 2.84
N ASN A 181 6.60 -31.94 3.09
CA ASN A 181 6.31 -33.14 3.91
C ASN A 181 5.08 -33.94 3.42
N GLY A 182 4.94 -34.07 2.09
CA GLY A 182 3.83 -34.80 1.48
C GLY A 182 2.47 -34.09 1.51
N LYS A 183 2.45 -32.82 1.90
CA LYS A 183 1.26 -31.98 1.96
C LYS A 183 1.46 -30.67 1.20
N VAL A 184 0.41 -30.20 0.54
CA VAL A 184 0.38 -28.88 -0.09
C VAL A 184 0.30 -27.81 1.01
N SER A 185 1.30 -26.94 1.05
CA SER A 185 1.42 -25.86 2.01
C SER A 185 1.62 -24.53 1.28
N TYR A 186 1.42 -23.41 1.95
CA TYR A 186 1.81 -22.12 1.39
C TYR A 186 3.33 -22.06 1.20
N LEU A 187 3.75 -21.45 0.09
CA LEU A 187 5.16 -21.14 -0.11
C LEU A 187 5.51 -19.90 0.70
N LEU A 188 6.26 -20.09 1.78
CA LEU A 188 6.84 -18.98 2.53
C LEU A 188 8.11 -18.47 1.83
N ALA A 189 8.47 -17.20 2.04
CA ALA A 189 9.72 -16.65 1.53
C ALA A 189 10.95 -17.46 1.97
N ALA A 190 10.92 -18.01 3.19
CA ALA A 190 11.97 -18.85 3.74
C ALA A 190 12.08 -20.24 3.06
N ASP A 191 11.00 -20.75 2.51
CA ASP A 191 10.95 -22.07 1.83
C ASP A 191 11.21 -21.95 0.31
N ALA A 192 11.13 -20.74 -0.25
CA ALA A 192 11.37 -20.52 -1.67
C ALA A 192 12.87 -20.70 -2.02
N PRO A 193 13.17 -21.05 -3.29
CA PRO A 193 14.54 -21.07 -3.76
C PRO A 193 15.21 -19.70 -3.54
N LYS A 194 16.40 -19.71 -2.95
CA LYS A 194 17.13 -18.47 -2.67
C LYS A 194 17.54 -17.77 -3.95
N THR A 195 17.41 -16.46 -3.97
CA THR A 195 17.97 -15.64 -5.02
C THR A 195 19.50 -15.75 -5.00
N PRO A 196 20.14 -16.03 -6.14
CA PRO A 196 21.60 -16.06 -6.22
C PRO A 196 22.19 -14.66 -5.97
N ALA A 197 23.45 -14.63 -5.57
CA ALA A 197 24.18 -13.36 -5.47
C ALA A 197 24.19 -12.66 -6.84
N GLY A 198 23.71 -11.41 -6.88
CA GLY A 198 23.52 -10.67 -8.13
C GLY A 198 22.11 -10.71 -8.71
N GLY A 199 21.18 -11.39 -8.06
CA GLY A 199 19.78 -11.49 -8.50
C GLY A 199 19.56 -12.55 -9.58
N PHE A 200 18.32 -12.68 -10.02
CA PHE A 200 17.97 -13.44 -11.21
C PHE A 200 18.01 -12.50 -12.42
N THR A 201 18.75 -12.85 -13.45
CA THR A 201 18.83 -12.06 -14.70
C THR A 201 17.61 -12.22 -15.60
N SER A 202 16.78 -13.22 -15.31
CA SER A 202 15.49 -13.50 -15.94
C SER A 202 14.55 -14.15 -14.95
N ARG A 203 13.26 -14.20 -15.24
CA ARG A 203 12.27 -14.87 -14.40
C ARG A 203 12.67 -16.33 -14.14
N PRO A 204 12.84 -16.76 -12.89
CA PRO A 204 13.03 -18.19 -12.61
C PRO A 204 11.74 -18.96 -12.86
N GLU A 205 11.84 -20.24 -13.26
CA GLU A 205 10.69 -21.06 -13.63
C GLU A 205 9.63 -21.19 -12.51
N TRP A 206 10.06 -21.17 -11.28
CA TRP A 206 9.17 -21.28 -10.12
C TRP A 206 8.40 -19.97 -9.80
N TYR A 207 8.81 -18.84 -10.38
CA TYR A 207 8.11 -17.57 -10.19
C TYR A 207 6.97 -17.45 -11.22
N PRO A 208 5.75 -17.01 -10.80
CA PRO A 208 4.62 -16.97 -11.71
C PRO A 208 4.86 -15.99 -12.87
N THR A 209 4.28 -16.30 -14.02
CA THR A 209 4.27 -15.37 -15.15
C THR A 209 3.34 -14.19 -14.87
N LEU A 210 3.57 -13.05 -15.53
CA LEU A 210 2.69 -11.90 -15.42
C LEU A 210 1.24 -12.23 -15.83
N ALA A 211 1.07 -13.06 -16.87
CA ALA A 211 -0.25 -13.53 -17.29
C ALA A 211 -0.96 -14.31 -16.18
N GLN A 212 -0.25 -15.15 -15.43
CA GLN A 212 -0.82 -15.87 -14.29
C GLN A 212 -1.19 -14.94 -13.13
N ILE A 213 -0.37 -13.90 -12.89
CA ILE A 213 -0.60 -12.92 -11.81
C ILE A 213 -1.83 -12.05 -12.11
N LEU A 214 -1.90 -11.44 -13.29
CA LEU A 214 -2.94 -10.46 -13.64
C LEU A 214 -4.14 -11.07 -14.39
N GLY A 215 -3.93 -12.17 -15.13
CA GLY A 215 -4.99 -12.86 -15.86
C GLY A 215 -5.65 -13.99 -15.07
N GLY A 216 -5.03 -14.41 -13.98
CA GLY A 216 -5.54 -15.46 -13.08
C GLY A 216 -5.07 -16.87 -13.42
N PRO A 217 -5.54 -17.87 -12.66
CA PRO A 217 -5.14 -19.26 -12.83
C PRO A 217 -5.40 -19.76 -14.25
N GLY A 218 -4.42 -20.45 -14.84
CA GLY A 218 -4.53 -21.02 -16.17
C GLY A 218 -4.33 -20.03 -17.32
N ALA A 219 -4.12 -18.75 -17.04
CA ALA A 219 -3.73 -17.81 -18.08
C ALA A 219 -2.35 -18.18 -18.63
N THR A 220 -2.23 -18.15 -19.96
CA THR A 220 -1.02 -18.47 -20.69
C THR A 220 -0.36 -17.20 -21.21
N GLU A 221 0.97 -17.24 -21.32
CA GLU A 221 1.69 -16.15 -21.96
C GLU A 221 1.38 -16.12 -23.46
N PRO A 222 1.06 -14.93 -24.01
CA PRO A 222 0.86 -14.78 -25.43
C PRO A 222 2.18 -14.95 -26.19
N THR A 223 2.09 -15.32 -27.44
CA THR A 223 3.27 -15.52 -28.31
C THR A 223 3.83 -14.22 -28.91
N CYS A 224 3.04 -13.15 -28.92
CA CYS A 224 3.47 -11.84 -29.41
C CYS A 224 4.24 -11.05 -28.35
N ALA A 225 5.15 -10.19 -28.80
CA ALA A 225 5.97 -9.36 -27.91
C ALA A 225 5.23 -8.04 -27.53
N PRO A 226 5.40 -7.52 -26.30
CA PRO A 226 4.87 -6.22 -25.86
C PRO A 226 5.25 -5.06 -26.79
N SER A 227 6.44 -5.10 -27.38
CA SER A 227 6.92 -4.09 -28.36
C SER A 227 6.06 -3.94 -29.62
N SER A 228 5.15 -4.89 -29.89
CA SER A 228 4.17 -4.77 -30.98
C SER A 228 2.99 -3.86 -30.62
N ILE A 229 2.85 -3.46 -29.36
CA ILE A 229 1.79 -2.57 -28.88
C ILE A 229 2.32 -1.14 -28.82
N THR A 230 1.57 -0.21 -29.42
CA THR A 230 1.86 1.23 -29.33
C THR A 230 0.71 1.94 -28.64
N PHE A 231 1.02 2.75 -27.63
CA PHE A 231 0.09 3.62 -26.95
C PHE A 231 -0.12 4.89 -27.80
N THR A 232 -1.26 4.95 -28.48
CA THR A 232 -1.60 6.02 -29.44
C THR A 232 -2.49 7.09 -28.85
N SER A 233 -2.98 6.89 -27.63
CA SER A 233 -3.75 7.89 -26.87
C SER A 233 -3.05 8.21 -25.54
N PRO A 234 -3.08 9.46 -25.06
CA PRO A 234 -2.59 9.79 -23.73
C PRO A 234 -3.53 9.24 -22.65
N VAL A 235 -3.00 8.91 -21.49
CA VAL A 235 -3.79 8.45 -20.32
C VAL A 235 -4.66 9.59 -19.77
N LEU A 236 -4.12 10.80 -19.77
CA LEU A 236 -4.75 12.04 -19.33
C LEU A 236 -4.58 13.09 -20.45
N PRO A 237 -5.48 14.06 -20.61
CA PRO A 237 -5.33 15.11 -21.62
C PRO A 237 -3.99 15.84 -21.46
N LEU A 238 -3.22 15.94 -22.55
CA LEU A 238 -1.85 16.47 -22.52
C LEU A 238 -1.79 17.92 -22.04
N ASP A 239 -2.80 18.71 -22.37
CA ASP A 239 -2.94 20.11 -21.93
C ASP A 239 -3.31 20.24 -20.43
N GLN A 240 -3.73 19.16 -19.79
CA GLN A 240 -4.07 19.12 -18.37
C GLN A 240 -2.96 18.50 -17.50
N LEU A 241 -1.89 18.02 -18.10
CA LEU A 241 -0.77 17.44 -17.33
C LEU A 241 -0.11 18.49 -16.42
N ALA A 242 0.29 18.04 -15.25
CA ALA A 242 1.12 18.74 -14.27
C ALA A 242 2.30 17.83 -13.87
N PRO A 243 3.28 18.29 -13.09
CA PRO A 243 4.42 17.49 -12.72
C PRO A 243 4.01 16.10 -12.19
N ALA A 244 4.71 15.08 -12.66
CA ALA A 244 4.46 13.67 -12.32
C ALA A 244 5.61 13.11 -11.48
N ILE A 245 5.27 12.37 -10.41
CA ILE A 245 6.24 11.70 -9.56
C ILE A 245 6.63 10.39 -10.27
N PRO A 246 7.93 10.11 -10.47
CA PRO A 246 8.39 8.88 -11.08
C PRO A 246 8.24 7.68 -10.14
N TYR A 247 8.46 6.48 -10.65
CA TYR A 247 8.60 5.25 -9.85
C TYR A 247 9.66 5.45 -8.75
N GLY A 248 9.50 4.72 -7.66
CA GLY A 248 10.48 4.69 -6.58
C GLY A 248 10.19 5.63 -5.41
N LEU A 249 9.03 6.31 -5.40
CA LEU A 249 8.62 7.10 -4.23
C LEU A 249 8.55 6.22 -2.99
N MET A 250 9.06 6.75 -1.87
CA MET A 250 8.92 6.17 -0.53
C MET A 250 8.22 7.20 0.34
N VAL A 251 7.02 6.91 0.81
CA VAL A 251 6.19 7.84 1.61
C VAL A 251 5.16 7.07 2.45
N GLY A 252 5.01 7.40 3.72
CA GLY A 252 4.06 6.74 4.61
C GLY A 252 4.19 5.23 4.57
N GLY A 253 3.09 4.50 4.36
CA GLY A 253 3.06 3.05 4.23
C GLY A 253 3.80 2.48 2.99
N HIS A 254 4.10 3.30 2.01
CA HIS A 254 4.97 2.94 0.89
C HIS A 254 6.45 3.00 1.32
N VAL A 255 6.85 2.04 2.14
CA VAL A 255 8.18 1.97 2.74
C VAL A 255 9.24 1.60 1.72
N THR A 256 8.97 0.61 0.86
CA THR A 256 9.85 0.25 -0.26
C THR A 256 9.53 1.08 -1.50
N PRO A 257 10.49 1.32 -2.40
CA PRO A 257 10.27 2.02 -3.65
C PRO A 257 9.04 1.51 -4.41
N ILE A 258 8.11 2.42 -4.73
CA ILE A 258 6.82 2.10 -5.31
C ILE A 258 6.93 1.89 -6.83
N ASP A 259 6.15 0.96 -7.35
CA ASP A 259 6.20 0.50 -8.75
C ASP A 259 5.29 1.27 -9.71
N HIS A 260 4.63 2.34 -9.27
CA HIS A 260 3.81 3.18 -10.11
C HIS A 260 4.24 4.65 -10.07
N ALA A 261 3.97 5.36 -11.16
CA ALA A 261 4.10 6.81 -11.22
C ALA A 261 2.81 7.46 -10.76
N TYR A 262 2.92 8.68 -10.24
CA TYR A 262 1.78 9.52 -9.91
C TYR A 262 1.67 10.60 -10.98
N LEU A 263 0.70 10.47 -11.88
CA LEU A 263 0.45 11.45 -12.92
C LEU A 263 -0.30 12.66 -12.35
N GLY A 264 0.33 13.83 -12.41
CA GLY A 264 -0.24 15.08 -11.93
C GLY A 264 -1.17 15.71 -12.98
N ILE A 265 -2.17 16.44 -12.50
CA ILE A 265 -3.10 17.24 -13.31
C ILE A 265 -3.23 18.66 -12.76
N LYS A 266 -3.54 19.60 -13.62
CA LYS A 266 -3.66 21.03 -13.25
C LYS A 266 -4.72 21.29 -12.18
N ALA A 267 -5.78 20.48 -12.12
CA ALA A 267 -6.83 20.60 -11.11
C ALA A 267 -6.29 20.52 -9.67
N LEU A 268 -5.17 19.82 -9.43
CA LEU A 268 -4.55 19.69 -8.11
C LEU A 268 -3.98 21.00 -7.54
N ALA A 269 -3.88 22.05 -8.36
CA ALA A 269 -3.55 23.39 -7.86
C ALA A 269 -4.69 24.03 -7.07
N LYS A 270 -5.93 23.50 -7.20
CA LYS A 270 -7.11 23.92 -6.45
C LYS A 270 -7.26 23.13 -5.16
N PRO A 271 -7.71 23.73 -4.06
CA PRO A 271 -8.19 22.98 -2.92
C PRO A 271 -9.35 22.05 -3.30
N ALA A 272 -9.43 20.87 -2.70
CA ALA A 272 -10.47 19.88 -3.02
C ALA A 272 -11.89 20.44 -2.89
N SER A 273 -12.13 21.36 -1.94
CA SER A 273 -13.42 22.04 -1.74
C SER A 273 -13.82 22.99 -2.87
N GLN A 274 -12.89 23.33 -3.76
CA GLN A 274 -13.12 24.24 -4.91
C GLN A 274 -13.21 23.48 -6.23
N LEU A 275 -13.10 22.16 -6.22
CA LEU A 275 -13.24 21.33 -7.41
C LEU A 275 -14.70 21.33 -7.86
N THR A 276 -14.88 21.48 -9.17
CA THR A 276 -16.16 21.43 -9.86
C THR A 276 -16.22 20.25 -10.83
N ALA A 277 -17.37 19.95 -11.39
CA ALA A 277 -17.49 18.85 -12.36
C ALA A 277 -16.57 19.03 -13.59
N SER A 278 -16.27 20.25 -13.98
CA SER A 278 -15.38 20.56 -15.12
C SER A 278 -13.88 20.32 -14.81
N ASP A 279 -13.52 20.20 -13.54
CA ASP A 279 -12.13 19.90 -13.14
C ASP A 279 -11.78 18.41 -13.28
N TYR A 280 -12.80 17.54 -13.38
CA TYR A 280 -12.59 16.10 -13.56
C TYR A 280 -12.26 15.80 -15.02
N VAL A 281 -10.97 15.60 -15.28
CA VAL A 281 -10.47 15.24 -16.61
C VAL A 281 -10.69 13.76 -16.93
N PRO A 282 -10.91 13.38 -18.20
CA PRO A 282 -11.05 11.99 -18.58
C PRO A 282 -9.76 11.21 -18.35
N VAL A 283 -9.93 9.94 -17.93
CA VAL A 283 -8.88 8.90 -17.95
C VAL A 283 -9.20 7.98 -19.10
N THR A 284 -8.28 7.84 -20.05
CA THR A 284 -8.50 7.13 -21.30
C THR A 284 -7.55 5.96 -21.50
N ALA A 285 -8.01 4.93 -22.22
CA ALA A 285 -7.19 3.77 -22.58
C ALA A 285 -6.08 4.21 -23.56
N PRO A 286 -4.79 3.90 -23.29
CA PRO A 286 -3.71 4.36 -24.15
C PRO A 286 -3.59 3.54 -25.45
N ALA A 287 -4.12 2.32 -25.46
CA ALA A 287 -4.20 1.42 -26.60
C ALA A 287 -5.43 0.54 -26.50
N ASP A 288 -5.73 -0.17 -27.56
CA ASP A 288 -6.73 -1.24 -27.58
C ASP A 288 -6.45 -2.26 -26.49
N GLY A 289 -7.51 -2.87 -25.94
CA GLY A 289 -7.35 -3.86 -24.89
C GLY A 289 -8.64 -4.40 -24.32
N THR A 290 -8.52 -5.02 -23.18
CA THR A 290 -9.65 -5.50 -22.37
C THR A 290 -9.44 -5.08 -20.94
N ILE A 291 -10.37 -4.33 -20.38
CA ILE A 291 -10.44 -4.11 -18.93
C ILE A 291 -10.82 -5.44 -18.28
N THR A 292 -9.94 -5.96 -17.44
CA THR A 292 -10.11 -7.26 -16.79
C THR A 292 -10.54 -7.15 -15.34
N GLU A 293 -10.32 -5.97 -14.73
CA GLU A 293 -10.61 -5.72 -13.33
C GLU A 293 -11.05 -4.27 -13.11
N VAL A 294 -12.06 -4.09 -12.26
CA VAL A 294 -12.43 -2.82 -11.64
C VAL A 294 -12.62 -3.06 -10.16
N SER A 295 -11.83 -2.42 -9.31
CA SER A 295 -11.89 -2.58 -7.86
C SER A 295 -12.10 -1.25 -7.17
N ASN A 296 -12.94 -1.24 -6.12
CA ASN A 296 -13.00 -0.13 -5.17
C ASN A 296 -11.93 -0.35 -4.09
N LEU A 297 -11.09 0.62 -3.87
CA LEU A 297 -9.96 0.55 -2.93
C LEU A 297 -10.35 0.85 -1.47
N GLY A 298 -11.65 0.75 -1.15
CA GLY A 298 -12.15 0.91 0.22
C GLY A 298 -12.34 2.36 0.68
N SER A 299 -12.07 3.33 -0.21
CA SER A 299 -12.34 4.75 0.01
C SER A 299 -13.34 5.26 -1.03
N PRO A 300 -14.21 6.20 -0.69
CA PRO A 300 -15.01 6.89 -1.69
C PRO A 300 -14.12 7.48 -2.78
N ASN A 301 -14.55 7.41 -4.03
CA ASN A 301 -13.81 7.97 -5.17
C ASN A 301 -12.37 7.43 -5.32
N SER A 302 -12.16 6.14 -5.07
CA SER A 302 -10.85 5.50 -5.21
C SER A 302 -11.00 4.14 -5.87
N TYR A 303 -10.69 4.06 -7.15
CA TYR A 303 -10.85 2.85 -7.95
C TYR A 303 -9.52 2.39 -8.54
N ARG A 304 -9.38 1.06 -8.67
CA ARG A 304 -8.33 0.42 -9.46
C ARG A 304 -8.93 -0.15 -10.73
N VAL A 305 -8.26 0.05 -11.86
CA VAL A 305 -8.62 -0.53 -13.16
C VAL A 305 -7.39 -1.22 -13.73
N VAL A 306 -7.57 -2.40 -14.30
CA VAL A 306 -6.52 -3.17 -14.98
C VAL A 306 -6.91 -3.40 -16.42
N ILE A 307 -6.04 -3.03 -17.35
CA ILE A 307 -6.21 -3.25 -18.80
C ILE A 307 -5.16 -4.25 -19.29
N ASN A 308 -5.61 -5.32 -19.92
CA ASN A 308 -4.79 -6.23 -20.68
C ASN A 308 -4.78 -5.77 -22.16
N HIS A 309 -3.64 -5.29 -22.65
CA HIS A 309 -3.46 -4.86 -24.04
C HIS A 309 -3.13 -6.02 -24.99
N GLY A 310 -3.02 -7.25 -24.48
CA GLY A 310 -2.47 -8.38 -25.23
C GLY A 310 -0.95 -8.40 -25.20
N CYS A 311 -0.35 -9.33 -25.93
CA CYS A 311 1.11 -9.45 -26.08
C CYS A 311 1.90 -9.34 -24.75
N ASN A 312 1.32 -9.81 -23.66
CA ASN A 312 1.91 -9.77 -22.32
C ASN A 312 2.16 -8.35 -21.76
N LEU A 313 1.41 -7.35 -22.26
CA LEU A 313 1.47 -5.96 -21.83
C LEU A 313 0.20 -5.57 -21.07
N TRP A 314 0.38 -4.99 -19.89
CA TRP A 314 -0.70 -4.61 -19.00
C TRP A 314 -0.50 -3.18 -18.52
N SER A 315 -1.60 -2.44 -18.33
CA SER A 315 -1.58 -1.16 -17.62
C SER A 315 -2.53 -1.18 -16.42
N VAL A 316 -2.13 -0.51 -15.36
CA VAL A 316 -2.85 -0.45 -14.09
C VAL A 316 -3.01 1.01 -13.68
N TYR A 317 -4.22 1.34 -13.27
CA TYR A 317 -4.62 2.67 -12.82
C TYR A 317 -5.18 2.53 -11.41
N MET A 318 -4.73 3.34 -10.47
CA MET A 318 -5.24 3.33 -9.10
C MET A 318 -5.56 4.74 -8.61
N VAL A 319 -6.29 4.82 -7.52
CA VAL A 319 -6.84 6.04 -6.92
C VAL A 319 -7.62 6.90 -7.92
N MET A 320 -8.16 6.28 -8.98
CA MET A 320 -9.02 6.95 -9.96
C MET A 320 -10.33 7.37 -9.28
N ASN A 321 -10.72 8.64 -9.46
CA ASN A 321 -11.82 9.18 -8.66
C ASN A 321 -13.21 8.72 -9.12
N LYS A 322 -13.42 8.50 -10.40
CA LYS A 322 -14.73 8.10 -10.94
C LYS A 322 -14.59 7.03 -12.00
N VAL A 323 -15.51 6.09 -11.99
CA VAL A 323 -15.72 5.10 -13.06
C VAL A 323 -16.77 5.66 -14.01
N THR A 324 -16.44 5.86 -15.29
CA THR A 324 -17.29 6.50 -16.30
C THR A 324 -17.09 5.85 -17.69
N GLY A 325 -17.59 6.49 -18.73
CA GLY A 325 -17.35 6.07 -20.12
C GLY A 325 -17.76 4.62 -20.37
N VAL A 326 -16.88 3.82 -20.93
CA VAL A 326 -17.16 2.40 -21.25
C VAL A 326 -17.44 1.54 -20.03
N LEU A 327 -17.07 2.00 -18.83
CA LEU A 327 -17.36 1.33 -17.57
C LEU A 327 -18.63 1.83 -16.86
N ALA A 328 -19.39 2.78 -17.44
CA ALA A 328 -20.56 3.36 -16.78
C ALA A 328 -21.60 2.31 -16.37
N SER A 329 -21.78 1.26 -17.18
CA SER A 329 -22.75 0.18 -16.89
C SER A 329 -22.38 -0.68 -15.68
N VAL A 330 -21.11 -0.72 -15.29
CA VAL A 330 -20.60 -1.53 -14.15
C VAL A 330 -20.21 -0.68 -12.95
N ALA A 331 -20.30 0.64 -13.03
CA ALA A 331 -19.85 1.57 -11.99
C ALA A 331 -20.52 1.32 -10.63
N SER A 332 -21.84 1.11 -10.63
CA SER A 332 -22.62 0.79 -9.41
C SER A 332 -22.16 -0.52 -8.77
N GLN A 333 -21.94 -1.55 -9.59
CA GLN A 333 -21.49 -2.85 -9.12
C GLN A 333 -20.05 -2.77 -8.57
N ALA A 334 -19.15 -2.07 -9.27
CA ALA A 334 -17.78 -1.84 -8.80
C ALA A 334 -17.76 -1.13 -7.45
N ALA A 335 -18.60 -0.11 -7.27
CA ALA A 335 -18.70 0.66 -6.03
C ALA A 335 -19.18 -0.19 -4.83
N THR A 336 -20.02 -1.20 -5.07
CA THR A 336 -20.64 -2.00 -3.99
C THR A 336 -19.94 -3.32 -3.73
N SER A 337 -19.36 -3.96 -4.75
CA SER A 337 -18.73 -5.28 -4.61
C SER A 337 -17.28 -5.25 -4.14
N GLY A 338 -16.64 -4.09 -4.10
CA GLY A 338 -15.21 -3.95 -3.79
C GLY A 338 -14.28 -4.47 -4.89
N TYR A 339 -14.64 -5.54 -5.55
CA TYR A 339 -13.91 -6.15 -6.66
C TYR A 339 -14.87 -6.64 -7.73
N LEU A 340 -14.60 -6.32 -8.97
CA LEU A 340 -15.32 -6.80 -10.13
C LEU A 340 -14.36 -7.34 -11.19
N LYS A 341 -14.46 -8.63 -11.49
CA LYS A 341 -13.83 -9.18 -12.69
C LYS A 341 -14.62 -8.68 -13.89
N ALA A 342 -13.99 -7.84 -14.70
CA ALA A 342 -14.58 -7.26 -15.89
C ALA A 342 -14.14 -8.01 -17.16
N ASN A 343 -14.82 -7.76 -18.26
CA ASN A 343 -14.42 -8.19 -19.59
C ASN A 343 -14.92 -7.15 -20.60
N VAL A 344 -14.48 -5.90 -20.40
CA VAL A 344 -14.92 -4.77 -21.22
C VAL A 344 -13.83 -4.43 -22.23
N LYS A 345 -14.15 -4.56 -23.54
CA LYS A 345 -13.26 -4.15 -24.62
C LYS A 345 -13.13 -2.65 -24.66
N VAL A 346 -11.91 -2.17 -24.90
CA VAL A 346 -11.58 -0.75 -25.07
C VAL A 346 -10.75 -0.55 -26.32
N LYS A 347 -10.94 0.62 -26.90
CA LYS A 347 -10.11 1.19 -27.97
C LYS A 347 -9.21 2.27 -27.41
N ALA A 348 -8.09 2.54 -28.08
CA ALA A 348 -7.27 3.70 -27.76
C ALA A 348 -8.13 4.98 -27.75
N GLY A 349 -8.08 5.74 -26.66
CA GLY A 349 -8.87 6.96 -26.46
C GLY A 349 -10.23 6.78 -25.77
N ASP A 350 -10.71 5.55 -25.57
CA ASP A 350 -11.95 5.32 -24.84
C ASP A 350 -11.82 5.80 -23.38
N GLU A 351 -12.76 6.66 -22.95
CA GLU A 351 -12.86 7.07 -21.55
C GLU A 351 -13.40 5.91 -20.71
N PHE A 352 -12.72 5.61 -19.61
CA PHE A 352 -13.18 4.63 -18.62
C PHE A 352 -13.25 5.20 -17.20
N GLY A 353 -12.77 6.41 -16.98
CA GLY A 353 -12.80 7.07 -15.68
C GLY A 353 -12.53 8.56 -15.75
N ARG A 354 -12.54 9.21 -14.57
CA ARG A 354 -12.18 10.62 -14.41
C ARG A 354 -11.36 10.87 -13.17
N GLN A 355 -10.49 11.90 -13.25
CA GLN A 355 -9.52 12.24 -12.21
C GLN A 355 -9.55 13.75 -11.93
N ALA A 356 -9.54 14.14 -10.62
CA ALA A 356 -9.42 15.53 -10.17
C ALA A 356 -8.83 15.67 -8.76
N GLU A 357 -9.20 14.78 -7.81
CA GLU A 357 -9.01 14.99 -6.38
C GLU A 357 -7.62 14.60 -5.91
N THR A 358 -6.96 13.70 -6.62
CA THR A 358 -5.62 13.17 -6.32
C THR A 358 -4.82 13.04 -7.61
N MET A 359 -3.53 12.73 -7.50
CA MET A 359 -2.75 12.24 -8.64
C MET A 359 -3.27 10.86 -9.05
N LEU A 360 -3.17 10.52 -10.34
CA LEU A 360 -3.53 9.20 -10.84
C LEU A 360 -2.30 8.29 -10.75
N ASP A 361 -2.41 7.18 -10.02
CA ASP A 361 -1.39 6.15 -10.06
C ASP A 361 -1.44 5.43 -11.41
N PHE A 362 -0.29 5.31 -12.04
CA PHE A 362 -0.16 4.69 -13.36
C PHE A 362 1.04 3.77 -13.42
N ASN A 363 0.81 2.54 -13.85
CA ASN A 363 1.86 1.54 -14.02
C ASN A 363 1.68 0.77 -15.33
N VAL A 364 2.80 0.37 -15.92
CA VAL A 364 2.85 -0.57 -17.04
C VAL A 364 3.71 -1.77 -16.64
N PHE A 365 3.17 -2.95 -16.88
CA PHE A 365 3.86 -4.22 -16.69
C PHE A 365 4.07 -4.91 -18.03
N ASP A 366 5.28 -5.37 -18.25
CA ASP A 366 5.70 -6.13 -19.41
C ASP A 366 6.15 -7.52 -18.95
N GLY A 367 5.44 -8.56 -19.36
CA GLY A 367 5.74 -9.94 -18.96
C GLY A 367 7.06 -10.48 -19.49
N THR A 368 7.69 -9.78 -20.43
CA THR A 368 9.04 -10.10 -20.93
C THR A 368 10.13 -9.34 -20.16
N GLN A 369 9.76 -8.31 -19.38
CA GLN A 369 10.66 -7.56 -18.52
C GLN A 369 10.96 -8.35 -17.25
N TRP A 370 12.18 -8.22 -16.76
CA TRP A 370 12.58 -8.72 -15.45
C TRP A 370 13.56 -7.77 -14.79
N LEU A 371 13.17 -7.21 -13.67
CA LEU A 371 14.02 -6.32 -12.88
C LEU A 371 14.99 -7.15 -12.04
N SER A 372 16.21 -7.30 -12.52
CA SER A 372 17.25 -8.12 -11.89
C SER A 372 17.88 -7.51 -10.63
N GLY A 373 17.57 -6.25 -10.34
CA GLY A 373 18.05 -5.56 -9.14
C GLY A 373 17.33 -5.95 -7.85
N PHE A 374 16.31 -6.83 -7.90
CA PHE A 374 15.74 -7.44 -6.70
C PHE A 374 16.56 -8.66 -6.26
N GLN A 375 17.16 -8.58 -5.07
CA GLN A 375 17.94 -9.69 -4.49
C GLN A 375 17.08 -10.65 -3.66
N ASN A 376 15.78 -10.35 -3.50
CA ASN A 376 14.87 -11.10 -2.64
C ASN A 376 13.48 -11.20 -3.27
N ILE A 377 13.40 -11.75 -4.50
CA ILE A 377 12.11 -11.84 -5.20
C ILE A 377 11.12 -12.78 -4.53
N GLN A 378 11.59 -13.76 -3.74
CA GLN A 378 10.74 -14.65 -2.96
C GLN A 378 9.88 -13.91 -1.93
N SER A 379 10.34 -12.75 -1.45
CA SER A 379 9.58 -11.93 -0.52
C SER A 379 8.37 -11.24 -1.15
N TYR A 380 8.27 -11.21 -2.47
CA TYR A 380 7.13 -10.64 -3.21
C TYR A 380 6.06 -11.68 -3.61
N LEU A 381 6.27 -12.96 -3.29
CA LEU A 381 5.38 -14.05 -3.72
C LEU A 381 3.96 -13.98 -3.17
N THR A 382 3.75 -13.30 -2.05
CA THR A 382 2.45 -13.24 -1.38
C THR A 382 1.75 -11.91 -1.52
N LEU A 383 2.47 -10.89 -1.95
CA LEU A 383 1.93 -9.56 -2.23
C LEU A 383 2.87 -8.83 -3.19
N ASP A 384 2.33 -8.07 -4.13
CA ASP A 384 3.07 -7.31 -5.15
C ASP A 384 3.96 -8.19 -6.07
N THR A 385 3.50 -9.40 -6.36
CA THR A 385 4.21 -10.40 -7.18
C THR A 385 4.56 -9.87 -8.57
N TRP A 386 3.90 -8.84 -9.04
CA TRP A 386 4.13 -8.20 -10.34
C TRP A 386 5.33 -7.26 -10.39
N LYS A 387 5.88 -6.81 -9.24
CA LYS A 387 6.96 -5.81 -9.19
C LYS A 387 8.15 -6.10 -10.12
N PRO A 388 8.65 -7.33 -10.25
CA PRO A 388 9.77 -7.60 -11.16
C PRO A 388 9.47 -7.38 -12.65
N TYR A 389 8.18 -7.26 -13.01
CA TYR A 389 7.72 -7.01 -14.39
C TYR A 389 7.43 -5.52 -14.67
N THR A 390 7.71 -4.64 -13.71
CA THR A 390 7.53 -3.20 -13.90
C THR A 390 8.40 -2.68 -15.04
N ALA A 391 7.78 -2.03 -16.02
CA ALA A 391 8.44 -1.54 -17.23
C ALA A 391 8.46 0.00 -17.29
N ASP A 392 9.45 0.54 -17.99
CA ASP A 392 9.40 1.93 -18.43
C ASP A 392 8.21 2.10 -19.40
N TYR A 393 7.24 2.92 -19.04
CA TYR A 393 6.05 3.12 -19.86
C TYR A 393 6.26 4.07 -21.03
N LEU A 394 7.27 4.94 -21.00
CA LEU A 394 7.49 5.96 -22.02
C LEU A 394 7.73 5.40 -23.43
N PRO A 395 8.52 4.33 -23.62
CA PRO A 395 8.76 3.77 -24.94
C PRO A 395 7.51 3.25 -25.66
N PHE A 396 6.46 2.90 -24.92
CA PHE A 396 5.21 2.41 -25.52
C PHE A 396 4.41 3.52 -26.18
N PHE A 397 4.55 4.77 -25.74
CA PHE A 397 3.82 5.91 -26.30
C PHE A 397 4.43 6.40 -27.62
N THR A 398 3.55 6.93 -28.50
CA THR A 398 3.99 7.68 -29.69
C THR A 398 4.91 8.84 -29.30
N PRO A 399 5.82 9.29 -30.19
CA PRO A 399 6.84 10.30 -29.81
C PRO A 399 6.28 11.60 -29.22
N SER A 400 5.16 12.10 -29.75
CA SER A 400 4.53 13.34 -29.27
C SER A 400 3.96 13.21 -27.85
N ILE A 401 3.24 12.11 -27.57
CA ILE A 401 2.69 11.83 -26.25
C ILE A 401 3.82 11.58 -25.26
N ARG A 402 4.81 10.78 -25.63
CA ARG A 402 5.99 10.51 -24.83
C ARG A 402 6.69 11.78 -24.41
N SER A 403 7.00 12.67 -25.36
CA SER A 403 7.68 13.94 -25.07
C SER A 403 6.88 14.81 -24.10
N ALA A 404 5.56 14.90 -24.28
CA ALA A 404 4.70 15.66 -23.39
C ALA A 404 4.69 15.07 -21.96
N MET A 405 4.54 13.75 -21.81
CA MET A 405 4.59 13.08 -20.51
C MET A 405 5.97 13.20 -19.84
N GLU A 406 7.02 12.98 -20.62
CA GLU A 406 8.41 13.04 -20.13
C GLU A 406 8.77 14.45 -19.63
N SER A 407 8.26 15.50 -20.27
CA SER A 407 8.48 16.88 -19.84
C SER A 407 7.91 17.19 -18.47
N GLN A 408 6.92 16.44 -18.01
CA GLN A 408 6.27 16.59 -16.71
C GLN A 408 6.92 15.71 -15.62
N LEU A 409 7.81 14.77 -15.95
CA LEU A 409 8.46 13.94 -14.94
C LEU A 409 9.39 14.79 -14.06
N GLN A 410 9.17 14.73 -12.75
CA GLN A 410 9.98 15.46 -11.77
C GLN A 410 11.46 15.13 -11.86
N LYS A 411 11.79 13.86 -12.17
CA LYS A 411 13.16 13.39 -12.34
C LYS A 411 13.70 13.81 -13.72
N THR A 412 14.83 14.52 -13.73
CA THR A 412 15.48 15.02 -14.95
C THR A 412 16.61 14.13 -15.46
N SER A 413 17.14 13.23 -14.61
CA SER A 413 18.19 12.27 -14.97
C SER A 413 17.61 10.91 -15.38
N SER A 414 18.34 10.13 -16.16
CA SER A 414 17.97 8.75 -16.54
C SER A 414 18.09 7.78 -15.36
N PRO A 415 17.26 6.76 -15.26
CA PRO A 415 16.01 6.58 -16.01
C PRO A 415 14.97 7.60 -15.57
N ARG A 416 14.30 8.24 -16.54
CA ARG A 416 13.35 9.34 -16.28
C ARG A 416 12.11 8.87 -15.49
N VAL A 417 11.62 7.68 -15.80
CA VAL A 417 10.47 7.06 -15.12
C VAL A 417 10.76 6.60 -13.68
N GLY A 418 12.04 6.62 -13.26
CA GLY A 418 12.46 6.16 -11.93
C GLY A 418 12.96 4.72 -11.91
N LYS A 419 13.20 4.19 -10.71
CA LYS A 419 13.72 2.84 -10.45
C LYS A 419 13.18 2.34 -9.12
N ILE A 420 12.99 1.02 -8.98
CA ILE A 420 12.44 0.39 -7.77
C ILE A 420 13.31 -0.75 -7.20
N ASP A 421 14.21 -1.29 -7.98
CA ASP A 421 15.03 -2.47 -7.68
C ASP A 421 16.46 -2.05 -7.29
N TYR A 422 16.59 -1.38 -6.14
CA TYR A 422 17.86 -0.80 -5.65
C TYR A 422 18.73 -1.76 -4.83
N ASP A 423 18.41 -3.04 -4.79
CA ASP A 423 19.19 -4.01 -4.04
C ASP A 423 20.58 -4.18 -4.67
N ILE A 424 21.62 -4.09 -3.85
CA ILE A 424 23.00 -4.39 -4.23
C ILE A 424 23.50 -5.50 -3.32
N ALA A 425 23.84 -6.64 -3.91
CA ALA A 425 24.27 -7.81 -3.16
C ALA A 425 25.44 -7.50 -2.20
N GLY A 426 25.32 -7.97 -0.98
CA GLY A 426 26.35 -7.81 0.06
C GLY A 426 26.46 -6.39 0.64
N THR A 427 25.56 -5.46 0.27
CA THR A 427 25.55 -4.08 0.80
C THR A 427 24.23 -3.76 1.54
N ALA A 428 24.18 -2.62 2.22
CA ALA A 428 22.97 -2.17 2.91
C ALA A 428 21.92 -1.56 1.96
N SER A 429 22.27 -1.24 0.71
CA SER A 429 21.35 -0.62 -0.25
C SER A 429 20.25 -1.59 -0.66
N GLY A 430 18.99 -1.12 -0.69
CA GLY A 430 17.84 -1.83 -1.23
C GLY A 430 16.72 -2.08 -0.23
N ASN A 431 15.87 -3.06 -0.57
CA ASN A 431 14.71 -3.46 0.20
C ASN A 431 15.04 -4.59 1.16
N TRP A 432 14.52 -4.49 2.37
CA TRP A 432 14.74 -5.44 3.44
C TRP A 432 13.42 -5.75 4.15
N PHE A 433 13.31 -6.96 4.70
CA PHE A 433 12.12 -7.41 5.42
C PHE A 433 12.51 -7.96 6.80
N LEU A 434 11.72 -7.62 7.81
CA LEU A 434 11.98 -8.06 9.18
C LEU A 434 12.07 -9.58 9.26
N ALA A 435 13.07 -10.10 9.95
CA ALA A 435 13.28 -11.53 10.13
C ALA A 435 12.05 -12.20 10.77
N GLY A 436 11.72 -13.42 10.34
CA GLY A 436 10.56 -14.17 10.82
C GLY A 436 9.22 -13.71 10.22
N THR A 437 9.25 -12.82 9.21
CA THR A 437 8.07 -12.43 8.46
C THR A 437 8.08 -13.01 7.05
N ASN A 438 6.93 -13.02 6.40
CA ASN A 438 6.81 -13.47 5.02
C ASN A 438 6.92 -12.29 4.03
N GLY A 439 8.05 -11.61 4.09
CA GLY A 439 8.44 -10.59 3.13
C GLY A 439 7.43 -9.45 3.01
N TYR A 440 7.05 -9.13 1.80
CA TYR A 440 6.22 -7.99 1.45
C TYR A 440 4.81 -8.05 2.05
N ALA A 441 4.27 -9.23 2.31
CA ALA A 441 2.97 -9.36 2.98
C ALA A 441 2.98 -8.85 4.44
N GLY A 442 4.13 -8.62 5.05
CA GLY A 442 4.24 -8.12 6.42
C GLY A 442 3.77 -9.10 7.50
N ARG A 443 3.28 -10.27 7.13
CA ARG A 443 2.76 -11.28 8.04
C ARG A 443 3.89 -12.09 8.69
N LEU A 444 3.68 -12.54 9.92
CA LEU A 444 4.55 -13.53 10.55
C LEU A 444 4.39 -14.89 9.85
N ASN A 445 5.44 -15.69 9.84
CA ASN A 445 5.37 -17.06 9.30
C ASN A 445 4.27 -17.87 9.99
N SER A 446 4.09 -17.73 11.31
CA SER A 446 3.02 -18.37 12.08
C SER A 446 1.62 -18.03 11.60
N ASP A 447 1.41 -16.84 11.02
CA ASP A 447 0.10 -16.45 10.50
C ASP A 447 -0.28 -17.26 9.26
N TYR A 448 0.71 -17.77 8.52
CA TYR A 448 0.52 -18.63 7.34
C TYR A 448 0.39 -20.10 7.70
N GLU A 449 1.01 -20.55 8.77
CA GLU A 449 0.92 -21.94 9.26
C GLU A 449 -0.47 -22.20 9.84
N ASN A 450 -1.10 -21.20 10.43
CA ASN A 450 -2.45 -21.27 10.97
C ASN A 450 -3.49 -20.81 9.93
N ALA A 451 -3.70 -21.58 8.88
CA ALA A 451 -4.47 -21.41 7.64
C ALA A 451 -5.75 -20.52 7.64
N THR A 452 -6.24 -20.08 8.79
CA THR A 452 -7.41 -19.23 8.95
C THR A 452 -7.11 -17.72 8.78
N ALA A 453 -5.86 -17.31 8.80
CA ALA A 453 -5.45 -15.89 8.78
C ALA A 453 -5.19 -15.34 7.37
N MET A 454 -5.37 -16.13 6.34
CA MET A 454 -4.68 -15.94 5.06
C MET A 454 -5.41 -15.12 4.03
N LEU A 455 -6.67 -14.91 4.17
CA LEU A 455 -7.50 -14.28 3.15
C LEU A 455 -7.95 -12.90 3.63
N GLY A 456 -7.19 -11.92 3.33
CA GLY A 456 -7.57 -10.55 3.59
C GLY A 456 -6.36 -9.63 3.54
N SER A 457 -6.63 -8.38 3.36
CA SER A 457 -5.71 -7.25 3.30
C SER A 457 -4.39 -7.52 4.00
N GLY A 458 -3.29 -7.04 3.49
CA GLY A 458 -1.96 -7.16 4.08
C GLY A 458 -1.81 -6.75 5.54
N SER A 459 -2.90 -6.36 6.22
CA SER A 459 -2.90 -6.02 7.64
C SER A 459 -2.80 -7.26 8.51
N VAL A 460 -1.93 -7.22 9.50
CA VAL A 460 -1.83 -8.24 10.54
C VAL A 460 -2.55 -7.70 11.77
N PRO A 461 -3.44 -8.47 12.42
CA PRO A 461 -4.11 -8.03 13.64
C PRO A 461 -3.12 -7.48 14.66
N GLY A 462 -3.37 -6.27 15.15
CA GLY A 462 -2.49 -5.58 16.11
C GLY A 462 -1.24 -4.95 15.51
N LYS A 463 -1.16 -4.87 14.17
CA LYS A 463 -0.13 -4.16 13.42
C LYS A 463 -0.78 -3.14 12.49
N ASN A 464 -0.11 -2.01 12.24
CA ASN A 464 -0.75 -0.88 11.58
C ASN A 464 -1.10 -1.18 10.13
N ASP A 465 -0.19 -1.85 9.40
CA ASP A 465 -0.44 -2.33 8.05
C ASP A 465 0.58 -3.40 7.61
N TYR A 466 0.53 -3.83 6.35
CA TYR A 466 1.44 -4.80 5.78
C TYR A 466 2.90 -4.31 5.78
N SER A 467 3.12 -3.00 5.65
CA SER A 467 4.44 -2.39 5.52
C SER A 467 5.24 -2.32 6.83
N TRP A 468 4.63 -2.65 7.96
CA TRP A 468 5.30 -2.57 9.27
C TRP A 468 6.63 -3.33 9.35
N SER A 469 6.79 -4.39 8.58
CA SER A 469 8.02 -5.21 8.52
C SER A 469 9.02 -4.74 7.47
N HIS A 470 8.64 -3.73 6.65
CA HIS A 470 9.46 -3.27 5.55
C HIS A 470 10.52 -2.28 6.00
N LEU A 471 11.63 -2.31 5.28
CA LEU A 471 12.69 -1.34 5.35
C LEU A 471 13.24 -1.10 3.94
N ALA A 472 13.54 0.14 3.59
CA ALA A 472 14.29 0.46 2.40
C ALA A 472 15.40 1.46 2.72
N ILE A 473 16.56 1.26 2.11
CA ILE A 473 17.68 2.18 2.12
C ILE A 473 18.06 2.39 0.66
N ALA A 474 17.55 3.45 0.05
CA ALA A 474 17.63 3.64 -1.39
C ALA A 474 17.84 5.12 -1.75
N PRO A 475 18.34 5.41 -2.95
CA PRO A 475 18.35 6.77 -3.48
C PRO A 475 16.93 7.32 -3.59
N HIS A 476 16.78 8.63 -3.38
CA HIS A 476 15.51 9.32 -3.59
C HIS A 476 15.09 9.27 -5.07
N GLN A 477 13.81 9.07 -5.35
CA GLN A 477 13.28 8.82 -6.69
C GLN A 477 13.56 9.95 -7.71
N VAL A 478 13.76 11.19 -7.26
CA VAL A 478 14.05 12.34 -8.12
C VAL A 478 15.52 12.73 -8.02
N ASP A 479 16.00 13.04 -6.82
CA ASP A 479 17.40 13.42 -6.55
C ASP A 479 18.18 12.22 -6.03
N THR A 480 18.74 11.44 -6.95
CA THR A 480 19.45 10.20 -6.62
C THR A 480 20.77 10.38 -5.84
N LYS A 481 21.18 11.61 -5.57
CA LYS A 481 22.32 11.90 -4.68
C LYS A 481 21.94 11.79 -3.21
N ALA A 482 20.66 11.99 -2.89
CA ALA A 482 20.14 11.86 -1.53
C ALA A 482 19.78 10.41 -1.23
N TRP A 483 20.24 9.91 -0.10
CA TRP A 483 19.83 8.63 0.43
C TRP A 483 18.58 8.77 1.31
N VAL A 484 17.61 7.91 1.11
CA VAL A 484 16.40 7.81 1.94
C VAL A 484 16.50 6.56 2.80
N PHE A 485 16.29 6.74 4.09
CA PHE A 485 15.98 5.68 5.04
C PHE A 485 14.47 5.67 5.25
N SER A 486 13.83 4.57 4.90
CA SER A 486 12.38 4.37 4.98
C SER A 486 12.09 3.11 5.81
N SER A 487 11.33 3.24 6.89
CA SER A 487 11.06 2.12 7.79
C SER A 487 9.59 2.04 8.14
N GLY A 488 9.01 0.86 8.03
CA GLY A 488 7.65 0.56 8.48
C GLY A 488 7.53 0.47 10.00
N TRP A 489 8.64 0.29 10.68
CA TRP A 489 8.70 0.26 12.13
C TRP A 489 9.57 1.40 12.65
N TRP A 490 9.00 2.60 12.67
CA TRP A 490 9.72 3.80 13.07
C TRP A 490 9.84 3.96 14.60
N LYS A 491 8.82 3.59 15.37
CA LYS A 491 8.77 3.70 16.83
C LYS A 491 8.41 2.39 17.50
N ASP A 492 8.85 2.21 18.76
CA ASP A 492 8.39 1.14 19.62
C ASP A 492 7.27 1.65 20.56
N PRO A 493 6.22 0.83 20.83
CA PRO A 493 5.90 -0.42 20.14
C PRO A 493 5.21 -0.14 18.80
N LYS A 494 5.79 -0.57 17.68
CA LYS A 494 5.23 -0.52 16.32
C LYS A 494 4.59 0.82 15.96
N GLY A 495 5.41 1.85 15.86
CA GLY A 495 4.99 3.14 15.35
C GLY A 495 4.67 3.09 13.86
N ASP A 496 4.06 4.16 13.37
CA ASP A 496 3.76 4.35 11.96
C ASP A 496 5.04 4.38 11.11
N ALA A 497 4.90 4.03 9.84
CA ALA A 497 5.99 4.15 8.87
C ALA A 497 6.41 5.62 8.71
N ASP A 498 7.71 5.85 8.57
CA ASP A 498 8.25 7.19 8.31
C ASP A 498 9.51 7.13 7.44
N GLN A 499 9.89 8.26 6.88
CA GLN A 499 11.03 8.44 6.00
C GLN A 499 11.93 9.59 6.48
N ALA A 500 13.22 9.45 6.22
CA ALA A 500 14.22 10.47 6.51
C ALA A 500 15.31 10.50 5.44
N VAL A 501 15.98 11.63 5.31
CA VAL A 501 17.29 11.66 4.65
C VAL A 501 18.28 10.92 5.54
N LEU A 502 18.93 9.89 4.99
CA LEU A 502 20.09 9.26 5.61
C LEU A 502 21.32 10.10 5.25
N VAL A 503 21.84 10.82 6.22
CA VAL A 503 22.96 11.75 6.01
C VAL A 503 24.26 10.97 6.02
N VAL A 504 24.94 10.94 4.86
CA VAL A 504 26.28 10.38 4.74
C VAL A 504 27.28 11.51 4.98
N GLY A 505 27.97 11.46 6.13
CA GLY A 505 28.97 12.45 6.52
C GLY A 505 30.29 12.30 5.72
N PRO A 506 31.16 13.32 5.77
CA PRO A 506 32.48 13.24 5.14
C PRO A 506 33.29 12.04 5.65
N GLY A 507 33.80 11.23 4.72
CA GLY A 507 34.54 10.00 5.04
C GLY A 507 33.71 8.83 5.53
N GLN A 508 32.40 8.98 5.67
CA GLN A 508 31.51 7.91 6.06
C GLN A 508 31.15 7.03 4.85
N VAL A 509 31.06 5.73 5.07
CA VAL A 509 30.68 4.75 4.03
C VAL A 509 29.23 5.00 3.60
N ALA A 510 28.96 5.10 2.30
CA ALA A 510 27.60 5.19 1.78
C ALA A 510 26.90 3.83 1.81
N PRO A 511 25.55 3.76 1.87
CA PRO A 511 24.81 2.50 1.99
C PRO A 511 25.10 1.47 0.89
N ASP A 512 25.37 1.93 -0.34
CA ASP A 512 25.75 1.07 -1.48
C ASP A 512 27.19 0.51 -1.39
N LYS A 513 27.96 0.93 -0.41
CA LYS A 513 29.33 0.48 -0.09
C LYS A 513 29.43 -0.12 1.30
N LEU A 514 28.36 -0.05 2.10
CA LEU A 514 28.33 -0.61 3.45
C LEU A 514 28.18 -2.14 3.33
N THR A 515 29.27 -2.86 3.59
CA THR A 515 29.36 -4.33 3.51
C THR A 515 29.62 -4.94 4.90
N SER A 516 29.67 -6.28 4.98
CA SER A 516 29.99 -6.97 6.24
C SER A 516 31.38 -6.61 6.78
N ALA A 517 32.33 -6.23 5.92
CA ALA A 517 33.66 -5.78 6.33
C ALA A 517 33.67 -4.38 6.96
N SER A 518 32.62 -3.59 6.75
CA SER A 518 32.53 -2.21 7.26
C SER A 518 32.23 -2.15 8.77
N GLY A 519 31.74 -3.25 9.36
CA GLY A 519 31.25 -3.23 10.74
C GLY A 519 29.97 -2.40 10.91
N MET A 520 29.70 -1.98 12.13
CA MET A 520 28.57 -1.12 12.47
C MET A 520 28.87 0.32 12.06
N VAL A 521 27.97 0.93 11.28
CA VAL A 521 28.02 2.33 10.91
C VAL A 521 26.75 3.04 11.38
N VAL A 522 26.90 4.21 12.01
CA VAL A 522 25.78 4.98 12.55
C VAL A 522 25.60 6.25 11.72
N TYR A 523 24.41 6.42 11.15
CA TYR A 523 24.05 7.58 10.34
C TYR A 523 23.10 8.50 11.11
N LYS A 524 23.21 9.81 10.86
CA LYS A 524 22.20 10.78 11.26
C LYS A 524 21.00 10.67 10.32
N LEU A 525 19.81 10.75 10.88
CA LEU A 525 18.56 10.90 10.14
C LEU A 525 18.05 12.34 10.27
N ALA A 526 17.71 12.94 9.15
CA ALA A 526 17.18 14.30 9.08
C ALA A 526 15.85 14.33 8.32
N GLN A 527 15.05 15.35 8.60
CA GLN A 527 13.79 15.55 7.87
C GLN A 527 14.07 15.71 6.37
N LEU A 528 13.24 15.05 5.55
CA LEU A 528 13.18 15.30 4.11
C LEU A 528 12.63 16.70 3.86
N SER A 529 13.37 17.50 3.12
CA SER A 529 12.96 18.83 2.63
C SER A 529 13.35 18.98 1.17
N TYR A 530 12.74 19.91 0.49
CA TYR A 530 12.89 20.06 -0.95
C TYR A 530 13.16 21.52 -1.32
N THR A 531 14.00 21.70 -2.33
CA THR A 531 14.28 23.01 -2.93
C THR A 531 13.85 22.98 -4.40
N PRO A 532 12.97 23.87 -4.85
CA PRO A 532 12.61 23.98 -6.25
C PRO A 532 13.79 24.47 -7.08
N PRO A 533 13.79 24.27 -8.41
CA PRO A 533 14.75 24.89 -9.30
C PRO A 533 14.72 26.42 -9.18
N ALA A 534 15.85 27.06 -9.50
CA ALA A 534 15.94 28.52 -9.48
C ALA A 534 14.87 29.17 -10.36
N GLY A 535 14.18 30.17 -9.82
CA GLY A 535 13.10 30.90 -10.52
C GLY A 535 11.75 30.18 -10.54
N VAL A 536 11.63 29.00 -9.91
CA VAL A 536 10.35 28.29 -9.80
C VAL A 536 9.78 28.49 -8.40
N THR A 537 8.58 29.04 -8.33
CA THR A 537 7.86 29.20 -7.05
C THR A 537 7.17 27.89 -6.69
N PRO A 538 7.34 27.38 -5.47
CA PRO A 538 6.58 26.22 -4.98
C PRO A 538 5.07 26.50 -4.98
N ASN A 539 4.28 25.46 -5.10
CA ASN A 539 2.83 25.57 -4.97
C ASN A 539 2.44 26.14 -3.60
N PRO A 540 1.32 26.87 -3.50
CA PRO A 540 0.86 27.40 -2.23
C PRO A 540 0.66 26.31 -1.17
N PRO A 541 0.84 26.63 0.12
CA PRO A 541 0.49 25.71 1.19
C PRO A 541 -0.95 25.23 1.08
N GLY A 542 -1.17 23.93 1.27
CA GLY A 542 -2.49 23.28 1.15
C GLY A 542 -2.89 22.88 -0.27
N SER A 543 -2.08 23.21 -1.29
CA SER A 543 -2.22 22.67 -2.64
C SER A 543 -1.85 21.18 -2.65
N MET A 544 -2.61 20.37 -3.36
CA MET A 544 -2.27 18.96 -3.64
C MET A 544 -1.35 18.81 -4.86
N ALA A 545 -0.99 19.92 -5.50
CA ALA A 545 -0.12 19.90 -6.67
C ALA A 545 1.27 19.39 -6.29
N PRO A 546 1.86 18.53 -7.13
CA PRO A 546 3.16 17.95 -6.87
C PRO A 546 4.28 19.01 -6.98
N TRP A 547 5.42 18.71 -6.37
CA TRP A 547 6.63 19.51 -6.51
C TRP A 547 7.03 19.69 -7.99
N PRO A 548 7.64 20.81 -8.34
CA PRO A 548 8.02 21.09 -9.72
C PRO A 548 9.08 20.11 -10.24
N VAL A 549 9.17 20.02 -11.57
CA VAL A 549 10.20 19.24 -12.26
C VAL A 549 11.61 19.71 -11.84
N GLY A 550 12.48 18.77 -11.51
CA GLY A 550 13.89 19.07 -11.20
C GLY A 550 14.18 19.66 -9.82
N TYR A 551 13.26 19.49 -8.86
CA TYR A 551 13.56 19.84 -7.47
C TYR A 551 14.71 18.97 -6.91
N THR A 552 15.39 19.48 -5.88
CA THR A 552 16.44 18.76 -5.17
C THR A 552 16.04 18.47 -3.74
N VAL A 553 16.58 17.38 -3.18
CA VAL A 553 16.41 17.02 -1.78
C VAL A 553 17.44 17.75 -0.95
N VAL A 554 16.99 18.32 0.15
CA VAL A 554 17.85 18.91 1.17
C VAL A 554 17.52 18.33 2.54
N THR A 555 18.51 18.34 3.43
CA THR A 555 18.26 18.00 4.83
C THR A 555 17.50 19.16 5.49
N GLY A 556 16.33 18.86 6.04
CA GLY A 556 15.62 19.82 6.88
C GLY A 556 16.30 20.02 8.24
N ASP A 557 15.90 21.06 8.94
CA ASP A 557 16.50 21.47 10.22
C ASP A 557 16.23 20.49 11.36
N SER A 558 15.17 19.68 11.26
CA SER A 558 14.76 18.75 12.30
C SER A 558 15.51 17.41 12.21
N SER A 559 16.14 17.02 13.32
CA SER A 559 16.67 15.67 13.48
C SER A 559 15.50 14.67 13.60
N LYS A 560 15.61 13.54 12.88
CA LYS A 560 14.71 12.39 13.05
C LYS A 560 15.35 11.24 13.83
N GLY A 561 16.55 11.44 14.36
CA GLY A 561 17.28 10.46 15.14
C GLY A 561 18.58 10.02 14.49
N VAL A 562 19.01 8.84 14.90
CA VAL A 562 20.16 8.11 14.31
C VAL A 562 19.77 6.69 14.00
N VAL A 563 20.44 6.08 13.03
CA VAL A 563 20.31 4.66 12.71
C VAL A 563 21.67 3.99 12.66
N ALA A 564 21.84 2.90 13.43
CA ALA A 564 22.98 2.00 13.31
C ALA A 564 22.63 0.89 12.33
N LEU A 565 23.52 0.64 11.37
CA LEU A 565 23.42 -0.39 10.34
C LEU A 565 24.67 -1.25 10.34
N GLN A 566 24.49 -2.56 10.19
CA GLN A 566 25.59 -3.51 9.96
C GLN A 566 25.08 -4.64 9.06
N VAL A 567 25.73 -4.81 7.93
CA VAL A 567 25.54 -6.00 7.11
C VAL A 567 26.28 -7.16 7.80
N ASN A 568 25.60 -8.25 8.08
CA ASN A 568 26.17 -9.41 8.75
C ASN A 568 26.83 -10.36 7.72
N ALA A 569 27.69 -11.27 8.20
CA ALA A 569 28.37 -12.25 7.36
C ALA A 569 27.42 -13.24 6.66
N ASP A 570 26.23 -13.48 7.24
CA ASP A 570 25.16 -14.29 6.66
C ASP A 570 24.30 -13.57 5.63
N GLY A 571 24.61 -12.29 5.34
CA GLY A 571 23.87 -11.45 4.40
C GLY A 571 22.65 -10.75 5.00
N SER A 572 22.32 -10.98 6.27
CA SER A 572 21.28 -10.22 6.97
C SER A 572 21.75 -8.81 7.33
N LEU A 573 20.80 -7.94 7.70
CA LEU A 573 21.09 -6.57 8.16
C LEU A 573 20.67 -6.42 9.63
N SER A 574 21.63 -6.11 10.50
CA SER A 574 21.37 -5.60 11.84
C SER A 574 21.06 -4.12 11.79
N LEU A 575 19.97 -3.71 12.41
CA LEU A 575 19.50 -2.34 12.45
C LEU A 575 19.06 -1.95 13.86
N GLU A 576 19.44 -0.77 14.29
CA GLU A 576 18.84 -0.11 15.46
C GLU A 576 18.55 1.36 15.14
N LEU A 577 17.27 1.72 15.22
CA LEU A 577 16.78 3.08 15.05
C LEU A 577 16.56 3.71 16.41
N ASN A 578 17.20 4.86 16.67
CA ASN A 578 17.01 5.62 17.89
C ASN A 578 16.56 7.04 17.54
N THR A 579 15.30 7.35 17.81
CA THR A 579 14.67 8.65 17.47
C THR A 579 14.94 9.75 18.50
N THR A 580 15.58 9.43 19.63
CA THR A 580 15.89 10.41 20.69
C THR A 580 17.31 10.96 20.59
N LEU A 581 18.24 10.23 19.97
CA LEU A 581 19.59 10.66 19.74
C LEU A 581 19.67 11.55 18.48
N SER A 582 20.47 12.59 18.53
CA SER A 582 20.74 13.47 17.37
C SER A 582 22.18 13.36 16.87
N ASN A 583 23.08 12.82 17.69
CA ASN A 583 24.50 12.64 17.37
C ASN A 583 24.80 11.15 17.13
N PRO A 584 25.26 10.74 15.93
CA PRO A 584 25.67 9.36 15.65
C PRO A 584 26.70 8.78 16.63
N ALA A 585 27.63 9.61 17.12
CA ALA A 585 28.67 9.17 18.07
C ALA A 585 28.12 8.72 19.43
N SER A 586 26.85 9.02 19.73
CA SER A 586 26.20 8.59 20.98
C SER A 586 25.69 7.15 20.94
N LEU A 587 25.65 6.49 19.79
CA LEU A 587 25.26 5.08 19.64
C LEU A 587 26.49 4.25 19.27
N THR A 588 27.21 3.76 20.27
CA THR A 588 28.52 3.09 20.11
C THR A 588 28.40 1.57 19.93
N ALA A 589 27.27 0.99 20.25
CA ALA A 589 26.98 -0.45 20.11
C ALA A 589 25.47 -0.66 19.96
N PHE A 590 25.09 -1.80 19.37
CA PHE A 590 23.70 -2.24 19.37
C PHE A 590 23.22 -2.55 20.79
N THR A 591 21.96 -2.16 21.06
CA THR A 591 21.27 -2.50 22.30
C THR A 591 20.26 -3.65 22.09
N THR A 592 19.41 -3.90 23.06
CA THR A 592 18.29 -4.85 22.94
C THR A 592 17.20 -4.38 21.93
N ALA A 593 17.25 -3.12 21.50
CA ALA A 593 16.36 -2.59 20.46
C ALA A 593 16.79 -2.96 19.03
N LYS A 594 17.93 -3.67 18.88
CA LYS A 594 18.39 -4.18 17.60
C LYS A 594 17.36 -5.10 16.95
N ARG A 595 17.14 -4.91 15.66
CA ARG A 595 16.32 -5.78 14.82
C ARG A 595 17.16 -6.39 13.70
N ILE A 596 16.73 -7.55 13.23
CA ILE A 596 17.35 -8.24 12.10
C ILE A 596 16.40 -8.18 10.90
N TYR A 597 16.94 -7.82 9.78
CA TYR A 597 16.22 -7.81 8.51
C TYR A 597 16.90 -8.77 7.54
N ASN A 598 16.09 -9.42 6.70
CA ASN A 598 16.54 -10.36 5.68
C ASN A 598 16.20 -9.82 4.28
N ARG A 599 16.94 -10.34 3.32
CA ARG A 599 16.75 -10.06 1.90
C ARG A 599 16.87 -11.36 1.14
#